data_132a6afeed423434f802cdece8bd4a5c
#
_entry.id   132a6afeed423434f802cdece8bd4a5c
#
_cell.length_a   1.000
_cell.length_b   1.000
_cell.length_c   1.000
_cell.angle_alpha   90.00
_cell.angle_beta   90.00
_cell.angle_gamma   90.00
#
_symmetry.space_group_name_H-M   'P 1'
#
loop_
_entity.id
_entity.type
_entity.pdbx_description
1 polymer ?
#
loop_
_entity_poly.entity_id
_entity_poly.type
_entity_poly.pdbx_seq_one_letter_code
_entity_poly.pdbx_strand_id
1 'polypeptide(L)'
;KEKDDVLMGAFEDDRILGCCLLTPEGSHTLRLRQMAVPNNMQGKGVGRALMIFAENIARDMGYHTLTMHARITAIGFYEKLGYVKQDGEFTEVTIRHVIMEKKL
;
A
#
# COMPACT_ATOMS: atom_id res chain seq x y z
N LYS A 1 0.29 -17.28 2.61
CA LYS A 1 -0.29 -16.09 3.24
C LYS A 1 -0.21 -16.22 4.74
N GLU A 2 0.33 -15.21 5.41
CA GLU A 2 0.45 -15.21 6.85
C GLU A 2 -0.92 -15.07 7.49
N LYS A 3 -1.11 -15.68 8.66
CA LYS A 3 -2.40 -15.64 9.32
C LYS A 3 -2.77 -14.25 9.83
N ASP A 4 -1.76 -13.37 10.02
CA ASP A 4 -1.99 -12.01 10.49
C ASP A 4 -2.12 -11.00 9.34
N ASP A 5 -2.08 -11.48 8.11
CA ASP A 5 -2.27 -10.60 6.95
C ASP A 5 -3.69 -10.06 6.92
N VAL A 6 -3.82 -8.82 6.45
CA VAL A 6 -5.11 -8.16 6.29
C VAL A 6 -5.36 -7.94 4.81
N LEU A 7 -6.43 -8.54 4.29
CA LEU A 7 -6.86 -8.33 2.91
C LEU A 7 -8.00 -7.34 2.92
N MET A 8 -7.85 -6.25 2.17
CA MET A 8 -8.86 -5.20 2.07
C MET A 8 -9.36 -5.08 0.65
N GLY A 9 -10.64 -4.75 0.49
CA GLY A 9 -11.19 -4.49 -0.82
C GLY A 9 -12.14 -3.30 -0.79
N ALA A 10 -12.20 -2.59 -1.91
CA ALA A 10 -13.18 -1.54 -2.14
C ALA A 10 -14.20 -2.07 -3.15
N PHE A 11 -15.47 -1.95 -2.84
CA PHE A 11 -16.55 -2.52 -3.65
C PHE A 11 -17.59 -1.45 -3.95
N GLU A 12 -18.23 -1.60 -5.10
CA GLU A 12 -19.41 -0.82 -5.46
C GLU A 12 -20.41 -1.80 -6.04
N ASP A 13 -21.58 -1.93 -5.39
CA ASP A 13 -22.53 -3.01 -5.69
C ASP A 13 -21.80 -4.34 -5.54
N ASP A 14 -21.79 -5.19 -6.57
CA ASP A 14 -21.11 -6.48 -6.52
C ASP A 14 -19.76 -6.45 -7.23
N ARG A 15 -19.27 -5.25 -7.61
CA ARG A 15 -18.00 -5.14 -8.31
C ARG A 15 -16.88 -4.72 -7.39
N ILE A 16 -15.73 -5.37 -7.57
CA ILE A 16 -14.53 -4.95 -6.85
C ILE A 16 -13.88 -3.78 -7.60
N LEU A 17 -13.60 -2.70 -6.87
CA LEU A 17 -12.96 -1.50 -7.42
C LEU A 17 -11.47 -1.53 -7.21
N GLY A 18 -11.00 -2.30 -6.25
CA GLY A 18 -9.59 -2.44 -5.96
C GLY A 18 -9.39 -3.23 -4.68
N CYS A 19 -8.16 -3.67 -4.43
CA CYS A 19 -7.83 -4.38 -3.21
C CYS A 19 -6.38 -4.15 -2.83
N CYS A 20 -6.06 -4.42 -1.57
CA CYS A 20 -4.68 -4.42 -1.11
C CYS A 20 -4.48 -5.47 -0.01
N LEU A 21 -3.23 -5.89 0.14
CA LEU A 21 -2.83 -6.87 1.15
C LEU A 21 -1.81 -6.21 2.07
N LEU A 22 -2.05 -6.31 3.37
CA LEU A 22 -1.18 -5.74 4.39
C LEU A 22 -0.63 -6.86 5.25
N THR A 23 0.66 -6.81 5.54
CA THR A 23 1.36 -7.83 6.32
C THR A 23 2.15 -7.18 7.45
N PRO A 24 2.02 -7.65 8.71
CA PRO A 24 2.85 -7.13 9.78
C PRO A 24 4.34 -7.35 9.55
N GLU A 25 5.15 -6.33 9.83
CA GLU A 25 6.59 -6.40 9.81
C GLU A 25 7.11 -5.93 11.17
N GLY A 26 7.11 -6.83 12.13
CA GLY A 26 7.41 -6.45 13.50
C GLY A 26 6.18 -5.90 14.20
N SER A 27 6.37 -5.34 15.40
CA SER A 27 5.24 -4.94 16.25
C SER A 27 4.69 -3.56 15.94
N HIS A 28 5.43 -2.73 15.19
CA HIS A 28 5.03 -1.34 14.97
C HIS A 28 4.86 -0.97 13.51
N THR A 29 5.19 -1.86 12.59
CA THR A 29 5.18 -1.58 11.15
C THR A 29 4.28 -2.55 10.43
N LEU A 30 3.42 -2.01 9.57
CA LEU A 30 2.57 -2.80 8.68
C LEU A 30 3.05 -2.55 7.26
N ARG A 31 3.19 -3.61 6.48
CA ARG A 31 3.69 -3.51 5.11
C ARG A 31 2.56 -3.71 4.11
N LEU A 32 2.45 -2.77 3.17
CA LEU A 32 1.58 -2.96 2.01
C LEU A 32 2.31 -3.87 1.03
N ARG A 33 1.78 -5.07 0.83
CA ARG A 33 2.41 -6.06 -0.04
C ARG A 33 1.92 -5.99 -1.47
N GLN A 34 0.63 -5.73 -1.63
CA GLN A 34 0.03 -5.67 -2.95
C GLN A 34 -1.09 -4.66 -2.94
N MET A 35 -1.22 -3.93 -4.03
CA MET A 35 -2.39 -3.09 -4.29
C MET A 35 -2.75 -3.25 -5.75
N ALA A 36 -3.99 -3.61 -6.01
CA ALA A 36 -4.46 -3.84 -7.38
C ALA A 36 -5.73 -3.04 -7.62
N VAL A 37 -5.73 -2.26 -8.71
CA VAL A 37 -6.89 -1.50 -9.17
C VAL A 37 -7.10 -1.89 -10.63
N PRO A 38 -8.29 -2.43 -10.99
CA PRO A 38 -8.55 -2.78 -12.38
C PRO A 38 -8.33 -1.60 -13.33
N ASN A 39 -7.91 -1.89 -14.56
CA ASN A 39 -7.58 -0.85 -15.52
C ASN A 39 -8.72 0.14 -15.74
N ASN A 40 -9.96 -0.33 -15.77
CA ASN A 40 -11.11 0.55 -15.97
C ASN A 40 -11.42 1.44 -14.77
N MET A 41 -10.75 1.21 -13.62
CA MET A 41 -10.93 2.01 -12.42
C MET A 41 -9.72 2.88 -12.10
N GLN A 42 -8.64 2.75 -12.85
CA GLN A 42 -7.46 3.58 -12.63
C GLN A 42 -7.75 5.03 -13.00
N GLY A 43 -7.11 5.96 -12.28
CA GLY A 43 -7.35 7.38 -12.50
C GLY A 43 -8.60 7.93 -11.85
N LYS A 44 -9.36 7.10 -11.12
CA LYS A 44 -10.62 7.52 -10.47
C LYS A 44 -10.49 7.68 -8.96
N GLY A 45 -9.26 7.71 -8.45
CA GLY A 45 -9.03 7.91 -7.03
C GLY A 45 -9.18 6.67 -6.17
N VAL A 46 -9.36 5.48 -6.76
CA VAL A 46 -9.53 4.25 -6.00
C VAL A 46 -8.27 3.90 -5.23
N GLY A 47 -7.08 4.01 -5.86
CA GLY A 47 -5.82 3.72 -5.19
C GLY A 47 -5.59 4.64 -4.00
N ARG A 48 -5.87 5.94 -4.17
CA ARG A 48 -5.74 6.91 -3.08
C ARG A 48 -6.68 6.56 -1.93
N ALA A 49 -7.93 6.24 -2.24
CA ALA A 49 -8.91 5.87 -1.22
C ALA A 49 -8.49 4.61 -0.47
N LEU A 50 -7.97 3.60 -1.18
CA LEU A 50 -7.47 2.37 -0.56
C LEU A 50 -6.31 2.68 0.40
N MET A 51 -5.39 3.56 0.00
CA MET A 51 -4.27 3.92 0.86
C MET A 51 -4.72 4.63 2.13
N ILE A 52 -5.65 5.58 2.01
CA ILE A 52 -6.18 6.28 3.18
C ILE A 52 -6.87 5.30 4.12
N PHE A 53 -7.65 4.38 3.57
CA PHE A 53 -8.35 3.38 4.38
C PHE A 53 -7.34 2.42 5.05
N ALA A 54 -6.31 2.00 4.32
CA ALA A 54 -5.26 1.16 4.88
C ALA A 54 -4.55 1.83 6.05
N GLU A 55 -4.27 3.13 5.93
CA GLU A 55 -3.65 3.90 7.00
C GLU A 55 -4.54 3.95 8.23
N ASN A 56 -5.83 4.14 8.04
CA ASN A 56 -6.77 4.17 9.15
C ASN A 56 -6.84 2.82 9.86
N ILE A 57 -6.89 1.73 9.10
CA ILE A 57 -6.87 0.40 9.68
C ILE A 57 -5.58 0.14 10.43
N ALA A 58 -4.45 0.54 9.87
CA ALA A 58 -3.16 0.36 10.53
C ALA A 58 -3.11 1.10 11.88
N ARG A 59 -3.62 2.35 11.91
CA ARG A 59 -3.70 3.10 13.16
C ARG A 59 -4.59 2.40 14.18
N ASP A 60 -5.76 1.93 13.73
CA ASP A 60 -6.70 1.25 14.62
C ASP A 60 -6.12 -0.04 15.20
N MET A 61 -5.25 -0.71 14.45
CA MET A 61 -4.58 -1.92 14.90
C MET A 61 -3.33 -1.65 15.75
N GLY A 62 -2.98 -0.38 15.94
CA GLY A 62 -1.85 0.01 16.80
C GLY A 62 -0.51 0.11 16.10
N TYR A 63 -0.49 0.08 14.77
CA TYR A 63 0.76 0.25 14.04
C TYR A 63 1.11 1.74 13.92
N HIS A 64 2.42 2.02 13.89
CA HIS A 64 2.94 3.39 13.85
C HIS A 64 3.50 3.77 12.48
N THR A 65 3.76 2.79 11.62
CA THR A 65 4.41 3.01 10.33
C THR A 65 3.77 2.10 9.27
N LEU A 66 3.54 2.66 8.11
CA LEU A 66 3.16 1.88 6.93
C LEU A 66 4.32 1.94 5.94
N THR A 67 4.77 0.79 5.46
CA THR A 67 5.90 0.68 4.54
C THR A 67 5.49 -0.11 3.31
N MET A 68 6.26 0.02 2.23
CA MET A 68 6.00 -0.71 1.00
C MET A 68 7.22 -0.76 0.11
N HIS A 69 7.23 -1.73 -0.81
CA HIS A 69 8.17 -1.78 -1.92
C HIS A 69 7.47 -1.15 -3.13
N ALA A 70 7.77 0.11 -3.41
CA ALA A 70 7.11 0.86 -4.47
C ALA A 70 7.92 0.77 -5.76
N ARG A 71 7.24 0.53 -6.88
CA ARG A 71 7.89 0.63 -8.19
C ARG A 71 8.34 2.07 -8.40
N ILE A 72 9.47 2.25 -9.07
CA ILE A 72 10.01 3.58 -9.34
C ILE A 72 8.95 4.46 -10.00
N THR A 73 8.15 3.91 -10.90
CA THR A 73 7.13 4.67 -11.62
C THR A 73 5.99 5.13 -10.72
N ALA A 74 5.87 4.58 -9.50
CA ALA A 74 4.79 4.94 -8.56
C ALA A 74 5.24 5.89 -7.45
N ILE A 75 6.52 6.30 -7.44
CA ILE A 75 7.05 7.14 -6.37
C ILE A 75 6.22 8.42 -6.21
N GLY A 76 5.90 9.10 -7.31
CA GLY A 76 5.15 10.35 -7.25
C GLY A 76 3.78 10.18 -6.63
N PHE A 77 3.11 9.08 -6.93
CA PHE A 77 1.81 8.79 -6.35
C PHE A 77 1.90 8.70 -4.83
N TYR A 78 2.88 7.93 -4.33
CA TYR A 78 3.02 7.75 -2.88
C TYR A 78 3.53 8.99 -2.18
N GLU A 79 4.40 9.76 -2.83
CA GLU A 79 4.90 11.01 -2.24
C GLU A 79 3.76 12.00 -1.99
N LYS A 80 2.80 12.06 -2.90
CA LYS A 80 1.64 12.94 -2.72
C LYS A 80 0.79 12.54 -1.51
N LEU A 81 0.90 11.29 -1.07
CA LEU A 81 0.19 10.79 0.09
C LEU A 81 1.01 10.90 1.37
N GLY A 82 2.21 11.45 1.29
CA GLY A 82 3.05 11.67 2.46
C GLY A 82 4.10 10.60 2.71
N TYR A 83 4.31 9.69 1.77
CA TYR A 83 5.33 8.65 1.91
C TYR A 83 6.71 9.21 1.53
N VAL A 84 7.73 8.75 2.24
CA VAL A 84 9.10 9.19 2.05
C VAL A 84 9.94 8.02 1.55
N LYS A 85 10.66 8.27 0.45
CA LYS A 85 11.56 7.26 -0.12
C LYS A 85 12.73 7.03 0.82
N GLN A 86 13.03 5.77 1.09
CA GLN A 86 14.21 5.38 1.84
C GLN A 86 15.40 5.25 0.89
N ASP A 87 16.61 5.22 1.43
CA ASP A 87 17.81 5.17 0.60
C ASP A 87 17.90 3.85 -0.18
N GLY A 88 18.43 3.97 -1.40
CA GLY A 88 18.73 2.82 -2.23
C GLY A 88 17.56 2.40 -3.11
N GLU A 89 17.92 1.63 -4.13
CA GLU A 89 17.00 0.99 -5.04
C GLU A 89 17.35 -0.48 -5.10
N PHE A 90 16.36 -1.30 -5.41
CA PHE A 90 16.60 -2.73 -5.60
C PHE A 90 15.70 -3.23 -6.73
N THR A 91 16.04 -4.41 -7.26
CA THR A 91 15.27 -5.00 -8.35
C THR A 91 14.50 -6.22 -7.82
N GLU A 92 13.22 -6.22 -8.08
CA GLU A 92 12.32 -7.28 -7.68
C GLU A 92 11.60 -7.77 -8.93
N VAL A 93 11.81 -9.04 -9.31
CA VAL A 93 11.24 -9.61 -10.54
C VAL A 93 11.52 -8.70 -11.75
N THR A 94 12.78 -8.31 -11.94
CA THR A 94 13.28 -7.44 -13.01
C THR A 94 12.72 -6.01 -13.00
N ILE A 95 11.93 -5.63 -11.99
CA ILE A 95 11.36 -4.28 -11.88
C ILE A 95 12.09 -3.53 -10.77
N ARG A 96 12.49 -2.30 -11.06
CA ARG A 96 13.20 -1.48 -10.07
C ARG A 96 12.20 -0.94 -9.04
N HIS A 97 12.58 -1.05 -7.77
CA HIS A 97 11.75 -0.65 -6.63
C HIS A 97 12.54 0.20 -5.65
N VAL A 98 11.82 0.93 -4.82
CA VAL A 98 12.36 1.63 -3.65
C VAL A 98 11.47 1.30 -2.47
N ILE A 99 12.03 1.41 -1.27
CA ILE A 99 11.22 1.30 -0.05
C ILE A 99 10.68 2.69 0.27
N MET A 100 9.39 2.78 0.55
CA MET A 100 8.75 4.02 0.97
C MET A 100 8.05 3.80 2.29
N GLU A 101 8.03 4.83 3.14
CA GLU A 101 7.43 4.74 4.47
C GLU A 101 6.67 6.00 4.83
N LYS A 102 5.64 5.82 5.66
CA LYS A 102 4.92 6.94 6.24
C LYS A 102 4.67 6.67 7.72
N LYS A 103 4.98 7.63 8.56
CA LYS A 103 4.62 7.58 9.97
C LYS A 103 3.14 7.90 10.13
N LEU A 104 2.45 7.06 10.85
CA LEU A 104 0.99 7.18 11.00
C LEU A 104 0.59 7.99 12.22
#